data_f6b160f4b32dee2021fe237482f5e2c4
#
_entry.id   f6b160f4b32dee2021fe237482f5e2c4
#
_cell.length_a   1.000
_cell.length_b   1.000
_cell.length_c   1.000
_cell.angle_alpha   90.00
_cell.angle_beta   90.00
_cell.angle_gamma   90.00
#
_symmetry.space_group_name_H-M   'P 1'
#
loop_
_entity.id
_entity.type
_entity.pdbx_description
1 polymer ?
#
loop_
_entity_poly.entity_id
_entity_poly.type
_entity_poly.pdbx_seq_one_letter_code
_entity_poly.pdbx_strand_id
1 'polypeptide(L)'
;MKFKLASKIVSSLTVMVCLASMLAPLPAVHAEGETVRSVYTNELIPAAQAQSRPIAIMMPTDKVAQPSFGISQAKVLYEIMEEGNISRQLAVIDNWQGLSKIGNIRSCRAYYIPQATEWDPILIHFGGVCYMKDRITAPDITNLSGTKEYGTGGEAPGSGYFFRTADRKAPHNAYISADGIAKACAELGYPTGLRNGYYNAKHFTFANGVNTLAQYGTSAVTANAIDLANIFPYTKSAFTYNAVDGLYYKSIHGKPQTDGLNGQQIAF
;
A
#
# COMPACT_ATOMS: atom_id res chain seq x y z
N MET A 1 57.60 42.60 -57.16
CA MET A 1 56.16 42.55 -57.32
C MET A 1 55.73 41.08 -57.51
N LYS A 2 55.38 40.35 -56.45
CA LYS A 2 54.75 39.01 -56.51
C LYS A 2 53.89 38.84 -55.27
N PHE A 3 52.61 38.85 -55.49
CA PHE A 3 51.61 38.54 -54.46
C PHE A 3 51.64 37.02 -54.12
N LYS A 4 51.80 36.69 -52.85
CA LYS A 4 51.55 35.32 -52.41
C LYS A 4 50.19 35.28 -51.64
N LEU A 5 49.28 34.56 -52.25
CA LEU A 5 47.97 34.25 -51.70
C LEU A 5 48.15 33.18 -50.63
N ALA A 6 47.88 33.55 -49.41
CA ALA A 6 47.87 32.60 -48.28
C ALA A 6 46.47 31.97 -48.13
N SER A 7 46.39 30.67 -48.43
CA SER A 7 45.24 29.85 -48.25
C SER A 7 45.06 29.59 -46.74
N LYS A 8 43.98 30.10 -46.17
CA LYS A 8 43.55 29.73 -44.81
C LYS A 8 42.72 28.45 -44.90
N ILE A 9 43.31 27.37 -44.45
CA ILE A 9 42.60 26.13 -44.20
C ILE A 9 41.84 26.32 -42.87
N VAL A 10 40.53 26.48 -42.91
CA VAL A 10 39.67 26.46 -41.76
C VAL A 10 39.42 24.99 -41.44
N SER A 11 40.10 24.50 -40.40
CA SER A 11 39.86 23.17 -39.85
C SER A 11 38.58 23.22 -39.03
N SER A 12 37.50 22.69 -39.57
CA SER A 12 36.22 22.52 -38.84
C SER A 12 36.35 21.36 -37.87
N LEU A 13 36.63 21.69 -36.62
CA LEU A 13 36.62 20.71 -35.52
C LEU A 13 35.18 20.42 -35.16
N THR A 14 34.60 19.39 -35.73
CA THR A 14 33.28 18.90 -35.33
C THR A 14 33.42 18.23 -33.97
N VAL A 15 33.06 18.95 -32.92
CA VAL A 15 32.91 18.40 -31.60
C VAL A 15 31.64 17.54 -31.59
N MET A 16 31.84 16.23 -31.72
CA MET A 16 30.81 15.23 -31.55
C MET A 16 30.53 15.11 -30.04
N VAL A 17 29.60 15.91 -29.55
CA VAL A 17 29.05 15.76 -28.19
C VAL A 17 28.22 14.48 -28.21
N CYS A 18 28.79 13.39 -27.72
CA CYS A 18 28.02 12.20 -27.36
C CYS A 18 27.12 12.57 -26.19
N LEU A 19 25.90 13.03 -26.47
CA LEU A 19 24.79 12.96 -25.49
C LEU A 19 24.51 11.47 -25.29
N ALA A 20 25.13 10.87 -24.28
CA ALA A 20 24.64 9.67 -23.66
C ALA A 20 23.36 10.08 -22.92
N SER A 21 22.26 10.14 -23.64
CA SER A 21 20.93 10.17 -23.04
C SER A 21 20.82 8.88 -22.22
N MET A 22 20.93 9.01 -20.91
CA MET A 22 20.42 7.98 -19.99
C MET A 22 18.93 7.87 -20.32
N LEU A 23 18.57 6.88 -21.14
CA LEU A 23 17.20 6.43 -21.29
C LEU A 23 16.82 5.81 -19.94
N ALA A 24 16.35 6.64 -19.00
CA ALA A 24 15.47 6.13 -17.99
C ALA A 24 14.30 5.47 -18.73
N PRO A 25 13.89 4.24 -18.38
CA PRO A 25 12.71 3.66 -18.98
C PRO A 25 11.56 4.65 -18.75
N LEU A 26 11.05 5.21 -19.83
CA LEU A 26 9.82 6.02 -19.75
C LEU A 26 8.76 5.12 -19.15
N PRO A 27 7.97 5.61 -18.19
CA PRO A 27 6.83 4.86 -17.72
C PRO A 27 5.98 4.51 -18.95
N ALA A 28 5.62 3.24 -19.08
CA ALA A 28 4.78 2.78 -20.17
C ALA A 28 3.51 3.64 -20.20
N VAL A 29 3.35 4.48 -21.21
CA VAL A 29 2.13 5.24 -21.43
C VAL A 29 1.12 4.25 -22.01
N HIS A 30 0.27 3.71 -21.15
CA HIS A 30 -0.86 2.92 -21.59
C HIS A 30 -1.91 3.83 -22.23
N ALA A 31 -2.48 3.38 -23.36
CA ALA A 31 -3.57 4.09 -24.01
C ALA A 31 -4.79 4.20 -23.06
N GLU A 32 -5.50 5.31 -23.12
CA GLU A 32 -6.75 5.51 -22.37
C GLU A 32 -7.74 4.38 -22.71
N GLY A 33 -8.15 3.59 -21.71
CA GLY A 33 -9.05 2.44 -21.91
C GLY A 33 -8.39 1.05 -21.89
N GLU A 34 -7.05 0.96 -21.85
CA GLU A 34 -6.38 -0.34 -21.68
C GLU A 34 -6.59 -0.88 -20.27
N THR A 35 -7.02 -2.16 -20.19
CA THR A 35 -7.21 -2.85 -18.91
C THR A 35 -6.30 -4.06 -18.78
N VAL A 36 -5.91 -4.35 -17.55
CA VAL A 36 -5.09 -5.53 -17.19
C VAL A 36 -5.71 -6.25 -16.00
N ARG A 37 -5.31 -7.49 -15.76
CA ARG A 37 -5.73 -8.23 -14.57
C ARG A 37 -5.00 -7.72 -13.33
N SER A 38 -5.78 -7.41 -12.28
CA SER A 38 -5.24 -7.08 -10.97
C SER A 38 -4.48 -8.26 -10.39
N VAL A 39 -3.29 -8.03 -9.86
CA VAL A 39 -2.50 -9.04 -9.14
C VAL A 39 -3.05 -9.36 -7.76
N TYR A 40 -3.98 -8.55 -7.27
CA TYR A 40 -4.62 -8.72 -5.95
C TYR A 40 -5.93 -9.52 -6.05
N THR A 41 -6.75 -9.25 -7.08
CA THR A 41 -8.13 -9.75 -7.15
C THR A 41 -8.45 -10.47 -8.46
N ASN A 42 -7.55 -10.42 -9.46
CA ASN A 42 -7.77 -10.90 -10.82
C ASN A 42 -8.91 -10.17 -11.60
N GLU A 43 -9.45 -9.10 -11.05
CA GLU A 43 -10.41 -8.24 -11.76
C GLU A 43 -9.71 -7.43 -12.85
N LEU A 44 -10.46 -7.01 -13.86
CA LEU A 44 -9.94 -6.06 -14.86
C LEU A 44 -9.90 -4.66 -14.25
N ILE A 45 -8.72 -4.07 -14.25
CA ILE A 45 -8.47 -2.71 -13.76
C ILE A 45 -7.77 -1.88 -14.83
N PRO A 46 -7.84 -0.55 -14.79
CA PRO A 46 -7.06 0.31 -15.68
C PRO A 46 -5.57 0.00 -15.59
N ALA A 47 -4.89 -0.11 -16.73
CA ALA A 47 -3.45 -0.41 -16.77
C ALA A 47 -2.61 0.61 -16.00
N ALA A 48 -3.00 1.88 -16.00
CA ALA A 48 -2.35 2.93 -15.21
C ALA A 48 -2.43 2.65 -13.69
N GLN A 49 -3.55 2.12 -13.20
CA GLN A 49 -3.68 1.71 -11.78
C GLN A 49 -2.73 0.56 -11.45
N ALA A 50 -2.60 -0.42 -12.35
CA ALA A 50 -1.72 -1.57 -12.15
C ALA A 50 -0.22 -1.19 -12.08
N GLN A 51 0.17 -0.03 -12.58
CA GLN A 51 1.54 0.49 -12.50
C GLN A 51 1.79 1.34 -11.24
N SER A 52 0.76 1.66 -10.48
CA SER A 52 0.88 2.44 -9.25
C SER A 52 1.33 1.55 -8.09
N ARG A 53 2.25 2.07 -7.27
CA ARG A 53 2.58 1.42 -6.00
C ARG A 53 1.38 1.47 -5.06
N PRO A 54 1.06 0.36 -4.40
CA PRO A 54 0.06 0.38 -3.33
C PRO A 54 0.59 1.16 -2.12
N ILE A 55 -0.32 1.53 -1.25
CA ILE A 55 0.02 1.86 0.13
C ILE A 55 -0.23 0.64 1.02
N ALA A 56 0.57 0.47 2.06
CA ALA A 56 0.31 -0.46 3.15
C ALA A 56 0.19 0.36 4.43
N ILE A 57 -0.99 0.41 5.02
CA ILE A 57 -1.28 1.34 6.12
C ILE A 57 -1.67 0.60 7.40
N MET A 58 -1.06 1.02 8.52
CA MET A 58 -1.32 0.47 9.85
C MET A 58 -2.61 1.03 10.43
N MET A 59 -3.61 0.19 10.62
CA MET A 59 -4.93 0.56 11.14
C MET A 59 -5.26 -0.17 12.45
N PRO A 60 -5.89 0.51 13.44
CA PRO A 60 -6.27 -0.12 14.70
C PRO A 60 -7.51 -0.99 14.57
N THR A 61 -7.61 -1.96 15.45
CA THR A 61 -8.84 -2.74 15.67
C THR A 61 -9.60 -2.32 16.93
N ASP A 62 -9.06 -1.37 17.70
CA ASP A 62 -9.70 -0.86 18.91
C ASP A 62 -11.15 -0.43 18.64
N LYS A 63 -12.07 -0.81 19.51
CA LYS A 63 -13.51 -0.50 19.38
C LYS A 63 -13.78 1.00 19.27
N VAL A 64 -13.06 1.81 20.06
CA VAL A 64 -13.17 3.28 20.05
C VAL A 64 -12.57 3.93 18.80
N ALA A 65 -11.80 3.17 18.04
CA ALA A 65 -11.17 3.61 16.80
C ALA A 65 -12.04 3.34 15.56
N GLN A 66 -13.12 2.60 15.70
CA GLN A 66 -13.97 2.25 14.55
C GLN A 66 -15.00 3.34 14.24
N PRO A 67 -15.36 3.49 12.96
CA PRO A 67 -14.81 2.88 11.75
C PRO A 67 -13.45 3.50 11.35
N SER A 68 -12.61 2.72 10.64
CA SER A 68 -11.45 3.26 9.94
C SER A 68 -11.90 3.85 8.58
N PHE A 69 -11.09 4.76 8.01
CA PHE A 69 -11.42 5.47 6.76
C PHE A 69 -10.53 4.97 5.62
N GLY A 70 -11.11 4.67 4.47
CA GLY A 70 -10.42 4.13 3.30
C GLY A 70 -10.17 2.62 3.37
N ILE A 71 -10.56 1.94 4.43
CA ILE A 71 -10.26 0.52 4.65
C ILE A 71 -11.02 -0.39 3.69
N SER A 72 -12.19 0.02 3.17
CA SER A 72 -12.94 -0.75 2.17
C SER A 72 -12.23 -0.86 0.81
N GLN A 73 -11.20 -0.05 0.59
CA GLN A 73 -10.36 -0.11 -0.60
C GLN A 73 -9.22 -1.13 -0.48
N ALA A 74 -9.05 -1.75 0.69
CA ALA A 74 -8.01 -2.75 0.89
C ALA A 74 -8.27 -3.99 0.01
N LYS A 75 -7.26 -4.37 -0.76
CA LYS A 75 -7.26 -5.60 -1.56
C LYS A 75 -6.67 -6.79 -0.79
N VAL A 76 -5.79 -6.49 0.17
CA VAL A 76 -5.26 -7.45 1.13
C VAL A 76 -5.31 -6.82 2.52
N LEU A 77 -5.75 -7.58 3.49
CA LEU A 77 -5.84 -7.15 4.88
C LEU A 77 -5.20 -8.18 5.80
N TYR A 78 -4.01 -7.87 6.29
CA TYR A 78 -3.37 -8.66 7.33
C TYR A 78 -3.92 -8.24 8.69
N GLU A 79 -4.27 -9.19 9.53
CA GLU A 79 -4.58 -8.95 10.93
C GLU A 79 -3.66 -9.80 11.79
N ILE A 80 -2.86 -9.17 12.65
CA ILE A 80 -1.84 -9.83 13.47
C ILE A 80 -2.02 -9.38 14.92
N MET A 81 -1.79 -10.29 15.85
CA MET A 81 -1.81 -10.01 17.28
C MET A 81 -0.66 -9.08 17.67
N GLU A 82 -0.98 -8.13 18.53
CA GLU A 82 -0.02 -7.24 19.20
C GLU A 82 0.02 -7.45 20.70
N GLU A 83 0.69 -6.56 21.39
CA GLU A 83 0.77 -6.54 22.86
C GLU A 83 -0.62 -6.35 23.46
N GLY A 84 -0.86 -6.95 24.62
CA GLY A 84 -2.13 -6.79 25.36
C GLY A 84 -3.33 -7.50 24.75
N ASN A 85 -3.11 -8.54 23.94
CA ASN A 85 -4.16 -9.29 23.24
C ASN A 85 -5.01 -8.45 22.27
N ILE A 86 -4.47 -7.33 21.82
CA ILE A 86 -5.08 -6.48 20.79
C ILE A 86 -4.50 -6.87 19.45
N SER A 87 -5.32 -6.99 18.42
CA SER A 87 -4.82 -7.11 17.06
C SER A 87 -4.64 -5.74 16.40
N ARG A 88 -3.91 -5.71 15.29
CA ARG A 88 -3.84 -4.56 14.40
C ARG A 88 -3.92 -5.03 12.97
N GLN A 89 -4.37 -4.16 12.09
CA GLN A 89 -4.53 -4.44 10.67
C GLN A 89 -3.49 -3.67 9.86
N LEU A 90 -2.92 -4.35 8.85
CA LEU A 90 -2.17 -3.74 7.78
C LEU A 90 -3.02 -3.84 6.51
N ALA A 91 -3.54 -2.73 6.03
CA ALA A 91 -4.37 -2.65 4.84
C ALA A 91 -3.51 -2.31 3.62
N VAL A 92 -3.52 -3.17 2.60
CA VAL A 92 -2.86 -2.92 1.31
C VAL A 92 -3.90 -2.38 0.33
N ILE A 93 -3.70 -1.15 -0.13
CA ILE A 93 -4.63 -0.41 -0.99
C ILE A 93 -3.90 -0.02 -2.27
N ASP A 94 -4.35 -0.52 -3.40
CA ASP A 94 -3.76 -0.25 -4.73
C ASP A 94 -4.30 1.02 -5.38
N ASN A 95 -5.58 1.35 -5.15
CA ASN A 95 -6.26 2.52 -5.72
C ASN A 95 -6.51 3.58 -4.64
N TRP A 96 -5.44 4.17 -4.13
CA TRP A 96 -5.51 5.13 -3.02
C TRP A 96 -5.61 6.59 -3.45
N GLN A 97 -5.36 6.91 -4.73
CA GLN A 97 -5.14 8.28 -5.24
C GLN A 97 -6.34 9.22 -5.08
N GLY A 98 -7.56 8.70 -4.96
CA GLY A 98 -8.77 9.51 -4.77
C GLY A 98 -9.21 9.66 -3.29
N LEU A 99 -8.48 9.10 -2.34
CA LEU A 99 -8.93 9.03 -0.95
C LEU A 99 -8.61 10.32 -0.19
N SER A 100 -9.64 11.04 0.24
CA SER A 100 -9.49 12.30 0.97
C SER A 100 -9.05 12.13 2.43
N LYS A 101 -9.31 10.96 3.03
CA LYS A 101 -8.97 10.63 4.42
C LYS A 101 -8.71 9.14 4.53
N ILE A 102 -7.53 8.76 5.01
CA ILE A 102 -7.10 7.37 5.18
C ILE A 102 -6.61 7.19 6.62
N GLY A 103 -7.04 6.15 7.27
CA GLY A 103 -6.74 5.85 8.67
C GLY A 103 -8.02 5.58 9.46
N ASN A 104 -8.01 5.68 10.75
CA ASN A 104 -6.96 6.19 11.65
C ASN A 104 -5.69 5.32 11.61
N ILE A 105 -4.57 5.97 11.76
CA ILE A 105 -3.25 5.36 11.59
C ILE A 105 -2.63 5.05 12.95
N ARG A 106 -1.98 3.89 13.06
CA ARG A 106 -1.33 3.45 14.30
C ARG A 106 0.13 3.06 14.07
N SER A 107 0.81 2.80 15.18
CA SER A 107 2.22 2.42 15.18
C SER A 107 2.45 1.09 14.47
N CYS A 108 3.56 0.99 13.75
CA CYS A 108 4.03 -0.24 13.14
C CYS A 108 4.74 -1.13 14.16
N ARG A 109 4.88 -2.41 13.83
CA ARG A 109 5.74 -3.38 14.52
C ARG A 109 6.62 -4.08 13.48
N ALA A 110 7.77 -4.57 13.91
CA ALA A 110 8.75 -5.19 13.01
C ALA A 110 8.16 -6.34 12.17
N TYR A 111 7.25 -7.11 12.75
CA TYR A 111 6.62 -8.24 12.07
C TYR A 111 5.55 -7.88 11.02
N TYR A 112 5.16 -6.60 10.89
CA TYR A 112 4.33 -6.14 9.76
C TYR A 112 5.14 -5.76 8.52
N ILE A 113 6.44 -5.47 8.70
CA ILE A 113 7.29 -5.01 7.60
C ILE A 113 7.45 -6.09 6.53
N PRO A 114 7.71 -7.37 6.85
CA PRO A 114 7.76 -8.43 5.83
C PRO A 114 6.47 -8.53 5.01
N GLN A 115 5.29 -8.53 5.64
CA GLN A 115 4.01 -8.59 4.95
C GLN A 115 3.78 -7.37 4.06
N ALA A 116 4.18 -6.18 4.53
CA ALA A 116 4.13 -4.99 3.69
C ALA A 116 5.03 -5.14 2.46
N THR A 117 6.29 -5.56 2.64
CA THR A 117 7.29 -5.61 1.56
C THR A 117 6.99 -6.64 0.47
N GLU A 118 6.10 -7.59 0.70
CA GLU A 118 5.58 -8.49 -0.33
C GLU A 118 4.95 -7.74 -1.52
N TRP A 119 4.47 -6.52 -1.29
CA TRP A 119 3.72 -5.71 -2.25
C TRP A 119 4.48 -4.49 -2.77
N ASP A 120 5.73 -4.29 -2.37
CA ASP A 120 6.50 -3.06 -2.65
C ASP A 120 5.74 -1.75 -2.35
N PRO A 121 5.11 -1.59 -1.18
CA PRO A 121 4.23 -0.47 -0.90
C PRO A 121 4.99 0.78 -0.47
N ILE A 122 4.24 1.89 -0.39
CA ILE A 122 4.57 2.98 0.52
C ILE A 122 3.96 2.61 1.88
N LEU A 123 4.80 2.25 2.85
CA LEU A 123 4.35 1.85 4.19
C LEU A 123 3.98 3.09 5.01
N ILE A 124 2.74 3.15 5.51
CA ILE A 124 2.21 4.30 6.26
C ILE A 124 1.91 3.89 7.68
N HIS A 125 2.50 4.60 8.64
CA HIS A 125 2.34 4.31 10.06
C HIS A 125 2.47 5.56 10.93
N PHE A 126 2.18 5.44 12.22
CA PHE A 126 2.31 6.54 13.17
C PHE A 126 3.24 6.10 14.33
N GLY A 127 4.54 6.20 14.09
CA GLY A 127 5.58 5.72 15.01
C GLY A 127 5.69 4.20 15.03
N GLY A 128 6.36 3.70 16.07
CA GLY A 128 6.61 2.27 16.25
C GLY A 128 7.48 1.99 17.47
N VAL A 129 8.01 0.79 17.54
CA VAL A 129 8.85 0.32 18.64
C VAL A 129 10.33 0.38 18.28
N CYS A 130 11.21 0.59 19.28
CA CYS A 130 12.65 0.80 19.06
C CYS A 130 13.33 -0.34 18.29
N TYR A 131 12.93 -1.58 18.49
CA TYR A 131 13.53 -2.74 17.85
C TYR A 131 13.19 -2.91 16.37
N MET A 132 12.32 -2.10 15.80
CA MET A 132 12.08 -2.11 14.35
C MET A 132 12.96 -1.12 13.57
N LYS A 133 13.77 -0.31 14.27
CA LYS A 133 14.55 0.78 13.68
C LYS A 133 15.35 0.34 12.47
N ASP A 134 16.18 -0.67 12.62
CA ASP A 134 17.10 -1.10 11.58
C ASP A 134 16.37 -1.60 10.33
N ARG A 135 15.20 -2.22 10.52
CA ARG A 135 14.41 -2.70 9.38
C ARG A 135 13.61 -1.60 8.71
N ILE A 136 12.98 -0.70 9.47
CA ILE A 136 12.15 0.37 8.90
C ILE A 136 12.97 1.43 8.16
N THR A 137 14.24 1.61 8.56
CA THR A 137 15.17 2.54 7.92
C THR A 137 16.02 1.90 6.82
N ALA A 138 15.82 0.61 6.52
CA ALA A 138 16.53 -0.07 5.46
C ALA A 138 16.21 0.55 4.09
N PRO A 139 17.20 0.62 3.16
CA PRO A 139 17.04 1.31 1.86
C PRO A 139 15.94 0.74 0.96
N ASP A 140 15.55 -0.50 1.17
CA ASP A 140 14.47 -1.17 0.44
C ASP A 140 13.08 -0.77 0.94
N ILE A 141 12.98 -0.15 2.13
CA ILE A 141 11.71 0.27 2.72
C ILE A 141 11.41 1.74 2.41
N THR A 142 10.31 1.97 1.72
CA THR A 142 9.73 3.30 1.59
C THR A 142 8.65 3.46 2.65
N ASN A 143 8.83 4.40 3.60
CA ASN A 143 7.83 4.60 4.64
C ASN A 143 7.52 6.07 4.91
N LEU A 144 6.29 6.34 5.35
CA LEU A 144 5.84 7.62 5.87
C LEU A 144 5.42 7.41 7.32
N SER A 145 5.94 8.24 8.22
CA SER A 145 5.64 8.17 9.66
C SER A 145 5.11 9.49 10.20
N GLY A 146 3.97 9.44 10.90
CA GLY A 146 3.36 10.62 11.50
C GLY A 146 4.05 11.16 12.76
N THR A 147 5.08 10.48 13.27
CA THR A 147 5.79 10.88 14.50
C THR A 147 7.22 10.40 14.53
N LYS A 148 8.07 11.15 15.25
CA LYS A 148 9.49 10.84 15.52
C LYS A 148 9.70 9.87 16.70
N GLU A 149 8.77 8.97 16.95
CA GLU A 149 8.89 8.01 18.02
C GLU A 149 9.88 6.87 17.71
N TYR A 150 10.09 6.02 18.70
CA TYR A 150 10.93 4.83 18.59
C TYR A 150 10.55 3.98 17.38
N GLY A 151 11.50 3.29 16.82
CA GLY A 151 11.32 2.45 15.64
C GLY A 151 11.48 3.17 14.30
N THR A 152 11.46 4.50 14.28
CA THR A 152 11.78 5.29 13.08
C THR A 152 13.19 5.89 13.10
N GLY A 153 14.00 5.52 14.08
CA GLY A 153 15.35 6.07 14.23
C GLY A 153 15.39 7.56 14.64
N GLY A 154 14.28 8.08 15.14
CA GLY A 154 14.10 9.51 15.37
C GLY A 154 13.62 10.27 14.13
N GLU A 155 13.55 9.60 12.99
CA GLU A 155 13.03 10.16 11.74
C GLU A 155 11.50 10.04 11.68
N ALA A 156 10.89 11.02 11.03
CA ALA A 156 9.46 11.02 10.75
C ALA A 156 9.23 11.46 9.30
N PRO A 157 9.59 10.62 8.32
CA PRO A 157 9.49 10.97 6.92
C PRO A 157 8.05 11.29 6.55
N GLY A 158 7.80 12.48 6.01
CA GLY A 158 6.47 12.94 5.60
C GLY A 158 5.54 13.31 6.76
N SER A 159 6.03 13.51 7.99
CA SER A 159 5.18 13.76 9.17
C SER A 159 4.31 15.01 9.05
N GLY A 160 4.75 16.03 8.29
CA GLY A 160 3.99 17.25 8.04
C GLY A 160 2.71 17.07 7.24
N TYR A 161 2.53 15.92 6.61
CA TYR A 161 1.35 15.59 5.79
C TYR A 161 0.28 14.77 6.54
N PHE A 162 0.59 14.38 7.78
CA PHE A 162 -0.40 13.75 8.66
C PHE A 162 -1.20 14.82 9.39
N PHE A 163 -2.46 14.51 9.65
CA PHE A 163 -3.34 15.41 10.38
C PHE A 163 -4.16 14.66 11.43
N ARG A 164 -4.68 15.40 12.41
CA ARG A 164 -5.59 14.89 13.42
C ARG A 164 -6.93 15.58 13.32
N THR A 165 -7.99 14.85 13.66
CA THR A 165 -9.34 15.38 13.72
C THR A 165 -9.87 15.40 15.16
N ALA A 166 -10.87 16.23 15.43
CA ALA A 166 -11.44 16.41 16.78
C ALA A 166 -12.56 15.40 17.08
N ASP A 167 -13.02 14.62 16.10
CA ASP A 167 -14.09 13.64 16.22
C ASP A 167 -13.75 12.48 17.17
N ARG A 168 -12.45 12.27 17.41
CA ARG A 168 -11.91 11.25 18.32
C ARG A 168 -10.74 11.79 19.13
N LYS A 169 -10.48 11.12 20.26
CA LYS A 169 -9.30 11.43 21.07
C LYS A 169 -8.06 10.71 20.53
N ALA A 170 -6.90 11.32 20.72
CA ALA A 170 -5.63 10.64 20.50
C ALA A 170 -5.57 9.35 21.35
N PRO A 171 -4.97 8.28 20.84
CA PRO A 171 -4.21 8.14 19.60
C PRO A 171 -5.04 7.71 18.37
N HIS A 172 -6.38 7.72 18.44
CA HIS A 172 -7.28 7.12 17.46
C HIS A 172 -7.76 8.12 16.37
N ASN A 173 -7.09 9.26 16.21
CA ASN A 173 -7.53 10.38 15.37
C ASN A 173 -6.44 10.88 14.39
N ALA A 174 -5.46 10.06 14.06
CA ALA A 174 -4.41 10.40 13.11
C ALA A 174 -4.73 9.87 11.72
N TYR A 175 -4.57 10.70 10.69
CA TYR A 175 -4.93 10.40 9.31
C TYR A 175 -3.91 10.99 8.33
N ILE A 176 -3.97 10.51 7.09
CA ILE A 176 -3.31 11.10 5.93
C ILE A 176 -4.31 11.12 4.75
N SER A 177 -4.11 11.99 3.78
CA SER A 177 -4.86 11.98 2.52
C SER A 177 -4.01 11.49 1.36
N ALA A 178 -4.64 11.11 0.25
CA ALA A 178 -3.94 10.79 -0.99
C ALA A 178 -3.02 11.94 -1.46
N ASP A 179 -3.53 13.17 -1.39
CA ASP A 179 -2.74 14.38 -1.69
C ASP A 179 -1.53 14.51 -0.74
N GLY A 180 -1.73 14.24 0.56
CA GLY A 180 -0.65 14.24 1.54
C GLY A 180 0.42 13.18 1.23
N ILE A 181 0.01 11.96 0.85
CA ILE A 181 0.92 10.90 0.44
C ILE A 181 1.73 11.31 -0.79
N ALA A 182 1.04 11.83 -1.83
CA ALA A 182 1.69 12.26 -3.06
C ALA A 182 2.72 13.38 -2.82
N LYS A 183 2.39 14.38 -2.02
CA LYS A 183 3.29 15.48 -1.64
C LYS A 183 4.47 14.99 -0.82
N ALA A 184 4.24 14.13 0.18
CA ALA A 184 5.31 13.53 0.97
C ALA A 184 6.28 12.72 0.10
N CYS A 185 5.75 11.91 -0.83
CA CYS A 185 6.57 11.13 -1.77
C CYS A 185 7.40 12.04 -2.68
N ALA A 186 6.80 13.12 -3.21
CA ALA A 186 7.52 14.09 -4.05
C ALA A 186 8.65 14.78 -3.29
N GLU A 187 8.41 15.24 -2.05
CA GLU A 187 9.40 15.87 -1.20
C GLU A 187 10.56 14.95 -0.84
N LEU A 188 10.25 13.67 -0.55
CA LEU A 188 11.23 12.67 -0.13
C LEU A 188 11.88 11.92 -1.32
N GLY A 189 11.49 12.21 -2.56
CA GLY A 189 11.97 11.51 -3.74
C GLY A 189 11.51 10.04 -3.83
N TYR A 190 10.40 9.70 -3.20
CA TYR A 190 9.85 8.35 -3.23
C TYR A 190 9.04 8.10 -4.50
N PRO A 191 9.36 7.08 -5.30
CA PRO A 191 8.59 6.76 -6.50
C PRO A 191 7.18 6.25 -6.12
N THR A 192 6.16 6.74 -6.82
CA THR A 192 4.77 6.27 -6.69
C THR A 192 4.40 5.19 -7.72
N GLY A 193 5.26 4.94 -8.71
CA GLY A 193 5.18 3.79 -9.60
C GLY A 193 5.90 2.57 -9.04
N LEU A 194 5.56 1.37 -9.52
CA LEU A 194 6.18 0.12 -9.11
C LEU A 194 7.70 0.15 -9.31
N ARG A 195 8.45 -0.36 -8.34
CA ARG A 195 9.90 -0.43 -8.40
C ARG A 195 10.36 -1.75 -9.00
N ASN A 196 11.22 -1.67 -10.02
CA ASN A 196 11.78 -2.87 -10.62
C ASN A 196 12.63 -3.66 -9.59
N GLY A 197 12.39 -4.97 -9.52
CA GLY A 197 13.10 -5.88 -8.59
C GLY A 197 12.53 -5.93 -7.17
N TYR A 198 11.54 -5.10 -6.84
CA TYR A 198 10.88 -5.10 -5.52
C TYR A 198 9.45 -5.64 -5.58
N TYR A 199 8.80 -5.49 -6.72
CA TYR A 199 7.43 -5.91 -6.91
C TYR A 199 7.33 -7.38 -7.33
N ASN A 200 6.44 -8.14 -6.69
CA ASN A 200 6.15 -9.53 -7.03
C ASN A 200 4.75 -9.69 -7.63
N ALA A 201 4.68 -9.69 -8.97
CA ALA A 201 3.41 -9.89 -9.69
C ALA A 201 2.79 -11.30 -9.54
N LYS A 202 3.55 -12.25 -8.97
CA LYS A 202 3.13 -13.66 -8.85
C LYS A 202 2.83 -14.08 -7.41
N HIS A 203 2.49 -13.11 -6.56
CA HIS A 203 2.16 -13.41 -5.16
C HIS A 203 0.98 -14.37 -5.05
N PHE A 204 -0.09 -14.14 -5.81
CA PHE A 204 -1.21 -15.05 -5.94
C PHE A 204 -1.22 -15.77 -7.29
N THR A 205 -1.71 -17.01 -7.29
CA THR A 205 -2.02 -17.78 -8.50
C THR A 205 -3.53 -17.90 -8.62
N PHE A 206 -4.09 -17.23 -9.62
CA PHE A 206 -5.54 -17.28 -9.87
C PHE A 206 -5.91 -18.41 -10.81
N ALA A 207 -7.05 -19.03 -10.56
CA ALA A 207 -7.61 -20.05 -11.46
C ALA A 207 -8.12 -19.41 -12.76
N ASN A 208 -8.00 -20.14 -13.86
CA ASN A 208 -8.63 -19.78 -15.13
C ASN A 208 -10.09 -20.24 -15.09
N GLY A 209 -11.00 -19.35 -14.72
CA GLY A 209 -12.42 -19.65 -14.58
C GLY A 209 -12.84 -19.95 -13.14
N VAL A 210 -14.03 -20.54 -12.98
CA VAL A 210 -14.58 -20.86 -11.67
C VAL A 210 -13.81 -22.02 -11.04
N ASN A 211 -13.22 -21.77 -9.87
CA ASN A 211 -12.60 -22.82 -9.06
C ASN A 211 -13.69 -23.44 -8.18
N THR A 212 -14.16 -24.63 -8.57
CA THR A 212 -15.19 -25.34 -7.82
C THR A 212 -14.63 -26.14 -6.64
N LEU A 213 -13.30 -26.17 -6.46
CA LEU A 213 -12.60 -27.03 -5.50
C LEU A 213 -12.91 -28.53 -5.68
N ALA A 214 -13.46 -28.92 -6.81
CA ALA A 214 -13.87 -30.31 -7.09
C ALA A 214 -12.73 -31.33 -6.96
N GLN A 215 -11.49 -30.91 -7.17
CA GLN A 215 -10.28 -31.73 -6.98
C GLN A 215 -10.08 -32.18 -5.52
N TYR A 216 -10.69 -31.53 -4.55
CA TYR A 216 -10.61 -31.91 -3.14
C TYR A 216 -11.72 -32.89 -2.71
N GLY A 217 -12.72 -33.14 -3.57
CA GLY A 217 -13.80 -34.08 -3.32
C GLY A 217 -14.50 -33.83 -1.98
N THR A 218 -14.66 -34.89 -1.18
CA THR A 218 -15.30 -34.82 0.15
C THR A 218 -14.44 -34.17 1.22
N SER A 219 -13.17 -33.84 0.94
CA SER A 219 -12.30 -33.10 1.86
C SER A 219 -12.60 -31.59 1.88
N ALA A 220 -13.33 -31.09 0.87
CA ALA A 220 -13.77 -29.69 0.85
C ALA A 220 -14.95 -29.52 1.83
N VAL A 221 -14.80 -28.55 2.73
CA VAL A 221 -15.83 -28.20 3.73
C VAL A 221 -16.40 -26.83 3.40
N THR A 222 -17.73 -26.73 3.39
CA THR A 222 -18.40 -25.43 3.24
C THR A 222 -18.19 -24.59 4.49
N ALA A 223 -17.64 -23.39 4.30
CA ALA A 223 -17.41 -22.42 5.38
C ALA A 223 -18.33 -21.20 5.20
N ASN A 224 -19.58 -21.28 5.67
CA ASN A 224 -20.51 -20.15 5.65
C ASN A 224 -20.12 -19.04 6.66
N ALA A 225 -19.35 -19.39 7.68
CA ALA A 225 -18.82 -18.47 8.67
C ALA A 225 -17.42 -18.92 9.12
N ILE A 226 -16.56 -17.97 9.38
CA ILE A 226 -15.21 -18.17 9.92
C ILE A 226 -15.12 -17.33 11.19
N ASP A 227 -15.00 -18.00 12.34
CA ASP A 227 -14.85 -17.34 13.65
C ASP A 227 -13.37 -17.41 14.06
N LEU A 228 -12.77 -16.26 14.28
CA LEU A 228 -11.39 -16.09 14.70
C LEU A 228 -11.28 -15.57 16.15
N ALA A 229 -12.36 -15.63 16.94
CA ALA A 229 -12.37 -15.12 18.31
C ALA A 229 -11.34 -15.79 19.23
N ASN A 230 -11.01 -17.07 18.97
CA ASN A 230 -9.96 -17.76 19.73
C ASN A 230 -8.54 -17.24 19.38
N ILE A 231 -8.35 -16.72 18.15
CA ILE A 231 -7.08 -16.12 17.72
C ILE A 231 -7.03 -14.66 18.15
N PHE A 232 -8.14 -13.94 18.01
CA PHE A 232 -8.25 -12.51 18.32
C PHE A 232 -9.31 -12.27 19.40
N PRO A 233 -9.04 -12.62 20.67
CA PRO A 233 -10.06 -12.64 21.73
C PRO A 233 -10.64 -11.27 22.06
N TYR A 234 -9.85 -10.19 21.91
CA TYR A 234 -10.33 -8.82 22.09
C TYR A 234 -11.17 -8.35 20.90
N THR A 235 -10.66 -8.52 19.68
CA THR A 235 -11.29 -8.03 18.45
C THR A 235 -12.48 -8.89 18.03
N LYS A 236 -12.42 -10.20 18.32
CA LYS A 236 -13.42 -11.20 17.90
C LYS A 236 -13.71 -11.10 16.42
N SER A 237 -12.64 -11.11 15.63
CA SER A 237 -12.73 -11.05 14.17
C SER A 237 -13.46 -12.26 13.63
N ALA A 238 -14.38 -12.03 12.70
CA ALA A 238 -15.13 -13.09 12.04
C ALA A 238 -15.49 -12.70 10.59
N PHE A 239 -15.84 -13.70 9.80
CA PHE A 239 -16.30 -13.52 8.43
C PHE A 239 -17.58 -14.32 8.21
N THR A 240 -18.50 -13.75 7.44
CA THR A 240 -19.74 -14.41 7.01
C THR A 240 -19.80 -14.41 5.49
N TYR A 241 -19.97 -15.59 4.91
CA TYR A 241 -20.10 -15.76 3.46
C TYR A 241 -21.47 -15.26 2.98
N ASN A 242 -21.48 -14.51 1.89
CA ASN A 242 -22.68 -14.13 1.18
C ASN A 242 -22.74 -14.85 -0.17
N ALA A 243 -23.69 -15.76 -0.34
CA ALA A 243 -23.84 -16.55 -1.56
C ALA A 243 -24.33 -15.73 -2.77
N VAL A 244 -24.81 -14.51 -2.57
CA VAL A 244 -25.32 -13.65 -3.66
C VAL A 244 -24.16 -13.08 -4.48
N ASP A 245 -23.09 -12.67 -3.83
CA ASP A 245 -21.91 -12.05 -4.45
C ASP A 245 -20.63 -12.89 -4.32
N GLY A 246 -20.67 -13.97 -3.52
CA GLY A 246 -19.54 -14.87 -3.33
C GLY A 246 -18.46 -14.35 -2.40
N LEU A 247 -18.73 -13.30 -1.61
CA LEU A 247 -17.76 -12.65 -0.75
C LEU A 247 -17.93 -13.01 0.73
N TYR A 248 -16.83 -12.92 1.46
CA TYR A 248 -16.81 -13.01 2.93
C TYR A 248 -16.81 -11.63 3.56
N TYR A 249 -17.86 -11.29 4.27
CA TYR A 249 -18.06 -10.02 4.95
C TYR A 249 -17.46 -10.03 6.35
N LYS A 250 -16.50 -9.12 6.59
CA LYS A 250 -15.77 -9.04 7.85
C LYS A 250 -16.57 -8.35 8.94
N SER A 251 -16.50 -8.90 10.16
CA SER A 251 -16.99 -8.29 11.40
C SER A 251 -15.91 -8.27 12.47
N ILE A 252 -15.97 -7.28 13.37
CA ILE A 252 -15.14 -7.15 14.57
C ILE A 252 -16.01 -6.68 15.73
N HIS A 253 -15.67 -7.09 16.94
CA HIS A 253 -16.44 -6.76 18.16
C HIS A 253 -17.94 -7.09 18.04
N GLY A 254 -18.29 -8.15 17.28
CA GLY A 254 -19.67 -8.57 17.05
C GLY A 254 -20.48 -7.62 16.15
N LYS A 255 -19.83 -6.74 15.38
CA LYS A 255 -20.47 -5.78 14.46
C LYS A 255 -19.78 -5.82 13.09
N PRO A 256 -20.49 -5.49 11.98
CA PRO A 256 -19.88 -5.27 10.71
C PRO A 256 -18.70 -4.30 10.81
N GLN A 257 -17.54 -4.65 10.23
CA GLN A 257 -16.43 -3.71 10.08
C GLN A 257 -16.70 -2.87 8.83
N THR A 258 -16.94 -1.58 9.03
CA THR A 258 -17.31 -0.66 7.95
C THR A 258 -16.25 0.41 7.72
N ASP A 259 -16.27 1.00 6.52
CA ASP A 259 -15.46 2.15 6.16
C ASP A 259 -16.15 3.46 6.56
N GLY A 260 -15.41 4.34 7.21
CA GLY A 260 -15.91 5.65 7.64
C GLY A 260 -16.12 6.66 6.50
N LEU A 261 -15.61 6.40 5.28
CA LEU A 261 -15.84 7.27 4.13
C LEU A 261 -17.20 7.06 3.49
N ASN A 262 -17.64 5.80 3.39
CA ASN A 262 -18.80 5.43 2.58
C ASN A 262 -19.80 4.50 3.30
N GLY A 263 -19.46 4.03 4.51
CA GLY A 263 -20.28 3.09 5.27
C GLY A 263 -20.25 1.65 4.74
N GLN A 264 -19.48 1.36 3.69
CA GLN A 264 -19.38 0.03 3.09
C GLN A 264 -18.75 -0.95 4.08
N GLN A 265 -19.36 -2.13 4.24
CA GLN A 265 -18.77 -3.22 5.00
C GLN A 265 -17.60 -3.83 4.21
N ILE A 266 -16.54 -4.17 4.91
CA ILE A 266 -15.35 -4.79 4.30
C ILE A 266 -15.70 -6.22 3.90
N ALA A 267 -15.34 -6.59 2.66
CA ALA A 267 -15.55 -7.92 2.11
C ALA A 267 -14.38 -8.32 1.21
N PHE A 268 -14.13 -9.61 1.12
CA PHE A 268 -13.05 -10.24 0.34
C PHE A 268 -13.56 -11.46 -0.41
#